data_575ca9eb2012b1a6af24aa69580013b4
#
_entry.id   575ca9eb2012b1a6af24aa69580013b4
#
_cell.length_a   1.000
_cell.length_b   1.000
_cell.length_c   1.000
_cell.angle_alpha   90.00
_cell.angle_beta   90.00
_cell.angle_gamma   90.00
#
_symmetry.space_group_name_H-M   'P 1'
#
loop_
_entity.id
_entity.type
_entity.pdbx_description
1 polymer ?
#
loop_
_entity_poly.entity_id
_entity_poly.type
_entity_poly.pdbx_seq_one_letter_code
_entity_poly.pdbx_strand_id
1 'polypeptide(L)'
;WYRKAAENGNATAQKNLGGCYEYGRGVALSKAAAAEWYRKAADQGDVDAQYKLGLFYKNGYGVAQNEEEAVKWYRKSAEQGYADAQYNLAELLLSKDGKEAFKWYQKAAKQGHAGAQDSLGLCYEDMDMEAGAQNSLSFLYDELEFEREIEIDMYSGMGVETDSAKAAEWYRKAAEQGLDSAQYHLGRCYEGGHGVTKDLTKAAEWYRKAAEQGLGSAQYQLGRCYEGGHGVTKDLTKAAEWY
;
A
#
# COMPACT_ATOMS: atom_id res chain seq x y z
N TRP A 1 16.07 11.74 30.65
CA TRP A 1 14.76 11.58 31.32
C TRP A 1 14.11 10.24 30.98
N TYR A 2 13.99 9.86 29.71
CA TYR A 2 13.34 8.59 29.30
C TYR A 2 14.03 7.35 29.89
N ARG A 3 15.35 7.30 29.96
CA ARG A 3 16.08 6.12 30.43
C ARG A 3 15.66 5.71 31.84
N LYS A 4 15.67 6.65 32.80
CA LYS A 4 15.30 6.36 34.19
C LYS A 4 13.83 5.87 34.33
N ALA A 5 12.92 6.49 33.57
CA ALA A 5 11.50 6.06 33.54
C ALA A 5 11.31 4.69 32.87
N ALA A 6 12.06 4.44 31.79
CA ALA A 6 12.04 3.15 31.06
C ALA A 6 12.59 2.00 31.92
N GLU A 7 13.69 2.25 32.64
CA GLU A 7 14.28 1.29 33.60
C GLU A 7 13.31 0.99 34.75
N ASN A 8 12.49 1.97 35.15
CA ASN A 8 11.43 1.80 36.15
C ASN A 8 10.14 1.15 35.58
N GLY A 9 10.17 0.65 34.35
CA GLY A 9 9.08 -0.14 33.77
C GLY A 9 8.01 0.65 33.03
N ASN A 10 8.12 1.98 32.87
CA ASN A 10 7.13 2.77 32.15
C ASN A 10 7.13 2.45 30.65
N ALA A 11 6.06 1.86 30.13
CA ALA A 11 5.93 1.39 28.75
C ALA A 11 6.14 2.51 27.72
N THR A 12 5.55 3.68 27.93
CA THR A 12 5.71 4.84 27.03
C THR A 12 7.17 5.32 26.99
N ALA A 13 7.83 5.34 28.15
CA ALA A 13 9.24 5.72 28.21
C ALA A 13 10.14 4.66 27.54
N GLN A 14 9.81 3.38 27.66
CA GLN A 14 10.50 2.28 26.97
C GLN A 14 10.35 2.40 25.46
N LYS A 15 9.13 2.63 24.95
CA LYS A 15 8.89 2.88 23.52
C LYS A 15 9.71 4.09 23.03
N ASN A 16 9.68 5.21 23.75
CA ASN A 16 10.40 6.41 23.37
C ASN A 16 11.93 6.21 23.40
N LEU A 17 12.42 5.45 24.37
CA LEU A 17 13.84 5.09 24.43
C LEU A 17 14.24 4.15 23.29
N GLY A 18 13.36 3.22 22.92
CA GLY A 18 13.49 2.41 21.70
C GLY A 18 13.67 3.31 20.47
N GLY A 19 12.81 4.33 20.31
CA GLY A 19 12.92 5.32 19.23
C GLY A 19 14.23 6.14 19.30
N CYS A 20 14.72 6.48 20.49
CA CYS A 20 16.02 7.14 20.62
C CYS A 20 17.17 6.26 20.05
N TYR A 21 17.17 4.98 20.36
CA TYR A 21 18.15 4.03 19.80
C TYR A 21 17.93 3.75 18.31
N GLU A 22 16.67 3.71 17.84
CA GLU A 22 16.34 3.50 16.43
C GLU A 22 16.93 4.58 15.53
N TYR A 23 16.93 5.85 15.99
CA TYR A 23 17.36 7.01 15.21
C TYR A 23 18.64 7.69 15.71
N GLY A 24 19.28 7.17 16.75
CA GLY A 24 20.48 7.76 17.34
C GLY A 24 20.25 9.09 18.06
N ARG A 25 19.06 9.31 18.63
CA ARG A 25 18.67 10.57 19.26
C ARG A 25 19.14 10.63 20.71
N GLY A 26 20.28 11.30 20.96
CA GLY A 26 20.89 11.43 22.29
C GLY A 26 21.54 10.14 22.83
N VAL A 27 21.63 9.12 22.00
CA VAL A 27 22.32 7.84 22.25
C VAL A 27 22.94 7.36 20.94
N ALA A 28 23.93 6.47 21.01
CA ALA A 28 24.45 5.81 19.82
C ALA A 28 23.33 5.01 19.13
N LEU A 29 23.25 5.09 17.80
CA LEU A 29 22.30 4.32 17.01
C LEU A 29 22.53 2.83 17.23
N SER A 30 21.46 2.10 17.60
CA SER A 30 21.52 0.66 17.82
C SER A 30 20.14 0.05 17.58
N LYS A 31 19.95 -0.59 16.43
CA LYS A 31 18.70 -1.29 16.12
C LYS A 31 18.43 -2.44 17.10
N ALA A 32 19.48 -3.13 17.57
CA ALA A 32 19.32 -4.20 18.57
C ALA A 32 18.81 -3.65 19.90
N ALA A 33 19.41 -2.57 20.43
CA ALA A 33 18.91 -1.92 21.64
C ALA A 33 17.49 -1.37 21.47
N ALA A 34 17.16 -0.83 20.28
CA ALA A 34 15.81 -0.38 19.97
C ALA A 34 14.80 -1.54 20.05
N ALA A 35 15.12 -2.71 19.45
CA ALA A 35 14.28 -3.89 19.50
C ALA A 35 14.00 -4.37 20.94
N GLU A 36 15.04 -4.36 21.80
CA GLU A 36 14.89 -4.75 23.21
C GLU A 36 13.94 -3.81 23.97
N TRP A 37 14.07 -2.50 23.74
CA TRP A 37 13.20 -1.53 24.40
C TRP A 37 11.78 -1.55 23.85
N TYR A 38 11.60 -1.72 22.54
CA TYR A 38 10.29 -1.92 21.95
C TYR A 38 9.62 -3.21 22.47
N ARG A 39 10.38 -4.31 22.63
CA ARG A 39 9.84 -5.54 23.20
C ARG A 39 9.30 -5.32 24.61
N LYS A 40 10.05 -4.66 25.49
CA LYS A 40 9.62 -4.37 26.85
C LYS A 40 8.30 -3.57 26.89
N ALA A 41 8.16 -2.58 26.01
CA ALA A 41 6.92 -1.80 25.89
C ALA A 41 5.77 -2.63 25.26
N ALA A 42 6.07 -3.40 24.22
CA ALA A 42 5.10 -4.26 23.52
C ALA A 42 4.53 -5.36 24.42
N ASP A 43 5.36 -5.94 25.29
CA ASP A 43 4.95 -6.95 26.28
C ASP A 43 3.99 -6.35 27.32
N GLN A 44 4.04 -5.04 27.55
CA GLN A 44 3.10 -4.31 28.39
C GLN A 44 1.83 -3.85 27.64
N GLY A 45 1.72 -4.17 26.35
CA GLY A 45 0.53 -3.85 25.54
C GLY A 45 0.61 -2.52 24.80
N ASP A 46 1.77 -1.81 24.80
CA ASP A 46 1.90 -0.56 24.01
C ASP A 46 1.72 -0.87 22.52
N VAL A 47 0.69 -0.29 21.92
CA VAL A 47 0.24 -0.57 20.56
C VAL A 47 1.28 -0.19 19.52
N ASP A 48 1.89 0.99 19.66
CA ASP A 48 2.92 1.46 18.74
C ASP A 48 4.18 0.59 18.83
N ALA A 49 4.57 0.18 20.06
CA ALA A 49 5.72 -0.67 20.26
C ALA A 49 5.51 -2.07 19.68
N GLN A 50 4.29 -2.61 19.76
CA GLN A 50 3.93 -3.88 19.11
C GLN A 50 4.06 -3.77 17.59
N TYR A 51 3.54 -2.69 16.99
CA TYR A 51 3.69 -2.42 15.57
C TYR A 51 5.17 -2.29 15.17
N LYS A 52 5.94 -1.48 15.91
CA LYS A 52 7.38 -1.30 15.68
C LYS A 52 8.15 -2.62 15.77
N LEU A 53 7.83 -3.46 16.73
CA LEU A 53 8.47 -4.76 16.87
C LEU A 53 8.12 -5.70 15.70
N GLY A 54 6.89 -5.65 15.21
CA GLY A 54 6.48 -6.32 13.98
C GLY A 54 7.32 -5.89 12.77
N LEU A 55 7.54 -4.58 12.59
CA LEU A 55 8.40 -4.03 11.54
C LEU A 55 9.86 -4.52 11.69
N PHE A 56 10.36 -4.57 12.92
CA PHE A 56 11.72 -5.01 13.19
C PHE A 56 11.92 -6.48 12.82
N TYR A 57 10.96 -7.34 13.13
CA TYR A 57 11.01 -8.74 12.71
C TYR A 57 10.80 -8.92 11.20
N LYS A 58 9.88 -8.16 10.58
CA LYS A 58 9.67 -8.21 9.13
C LYS A 58 10.94 -7.89 8.35
N ASN A 59 11.71 -6.90 8.81
CA ASN A 59 12.87 -6.38 8.08
C ASN A 59 14.23 -6.86 8.65
N GLY A 60 14.26 -7.60 9.77
CA GLY A 60 15.51 -8.01 10.41
C GLY A 60 16.28 -6.85 11.07
N TYR A 61 15.59 -5.82 11.57
CA TYR A 61 16.23 -4.66 12.19
C TYR A 61 16.69 -4.97 13.62
N GLY A 62 17.98 -5.27 13.79
CA GLY A 62 18.57 -5.58 15.10
C GLY A 62 18.07 -6.90 15.74
N VAL A 63 17.27 -7.65 15.04
CA VAL A 63 16.82 -9.01 15.34
C VAL A 63 16.90 -9.85 14.07
N ALA A 64 16.94 -11.18 14.18
CA ALA A 64 16.84 -12.04 13.03
C ALA A 64 15.46 -11.83 12.35
N GLN A 65 15.45 -11.72 11.03
CA GLN A 65 14.21 -11.62 10.26
C GLN A 65 13.34 -12.84 10.54
N ASN A 66 12.08 -12.62 10.88
CA ASN A 66 11.14 -13.69 11.20
C ASN A 66 9.71 -13.22 10.94
N GLU A 67 9.12 -13.74 9.88
CA GLU A 67 7.77 -13.37 9.44
C GLU A 67 6.69 -13.83 10.43
N GLU A 68 6.86 -14.99 11.07
CA GLU A 68 5.88 -15.49 12.06
C GLU A 68 5.81 -14.58 13.29
N GLU A 69 6.97 -14.14 13.79
CA GLU A 69 7.02 -13.16 14.87
C GLU A 69 6.47 -11.80 14.40
N ALA A 70 6.73 -11.37 13.15
CA ALA A 70 6.14 -10.16 12.60
C ALA A 70 4.61 -10.23 12.58
N VAL A 71 4.03 -11.31 12.08
CA VAL A 71 2.57 -11.56 12.08
C VAL A 71 2.01 -11.51 13.49
N LYS A 72 2.66 -12.17 14.43
CA LYS A 72 2.21 -12.19 15.85
C LYS A 72 2.16 -10.80 16.47
N TRP A 73 3.19 -9.97 16.25
CA TRP A 73 3.25 -8.63 16.81
C TRP A 73 2.32 -7.65 16.08
N TYR A 74 2.22 -7.74 14.75
CA TYR A 74 1.23 -6.98 14.01
C TYR A 74 -0.19 -7.33 14.43
N ARG A 75 -0.51 -8.61 14.65
CA ARG A 75 -1.83 -9.06 15.10
C ARG A 75 -2.22 -8.43 16.44
N LYS A 76 -1.33 -8.44 17.42
CA LYS A 76 -1.56 -7.80 18.72
C LYS A 76 -1.89 -6.31 18.59
N SER A 77 -1.14 -5.58 17.75
CA SER A 77 -1.36 -4.16 17.48
C SER A 77 -2.65 -3.93 16.67
N ALA A 78 -2.91 -4.76 15.66
CA ALA A 78 -4.08 -4.70 14.79
C ALA A 78 -5.40 -4.96 15.54
N GLU A 79 -5.39 -5.89 16.49
CA GLU A 79 -6.54 -6.19 17.38
C GLU A 79 -6.89 -5.02 18.28
N GLN A 80 -5.92 -4.19 18.63
CA GLN A 80 -6.12 -2.92 19.36
C GLN A 80 -6.54 -1.76 18.46
N GLY A 81 -6.71 -1.99 17.16
CA GLY A 81 -7.23 -1.00 16.21
C GLY A 81 -6.19 -0.18 15.47
N TYR A 82 -4.90 -0.47 15.54
CA TYR A 82 -3.88 0.29 14.85
C TYR A 82 -3.91 0.01 13.34
N ALA A 83 -4.27 1.04 12.56
CA ALA A 83 -4.56 0.87 11.12
C ALA A 83 -3.35 0.38 10.31
N ASP A 84 -2.14 0.92 10.58
CA ASP A 84 -0.93 0.48 9.89
C ASP A 84 -0.58 -0.98 10.20
N ALA A 85 -0.86 -1.44 11.45
CA ALA A 85 -0.65 -2.84 11.81
C ALA A 85 -1.68 -3.75 11.14
N GLN A 86 -2.93 -3.30 11.01
CA GLN A 86 -3.97 -4.04 10.28
C GLN A 86 -3.60 -4.20 8.81
N TYR A 87 -3.13 -3.13 8.17
CA TYR A 87 -2.64 -3.17 6.80
C TYR A 87 -1.43 -4.10 6.63
N ASN A 88 -0.38 -3.93 7.44
CA ASN A 88 0.81 -4.76 7.35
C ASN A 88 0.55 -6.24 7.69
N LEU A 89 -0.40 -6.52 8.59
CA LEU A 89 -0.85 -7.88 8.86
C LEU A 89 -1.53 -8.49 7.63
N ALA A 90 -2.42 -7.73 6.98
CA ALA A 90 -3.09 -8.17 5.76
C ALA A 90 -2.10 -8.51 4.65
N GLU A 91 -1.09 -7.65 4.43
CA GLU A 91 -0.02 -7.91 3.46
C GLU A 91 0.70 -9.24 3.71
N LEU A 92 1.04 -9.55 4.97
CA LEU A 92 1.71 -10.81 5.30
C LEU A 92 0.79 -12.04 5.22
N LEU A 93 -0.51 -11.85 5.36
CA LEU A 93 -1.50 -12.94 5.26
C LEU A 93 -1.99 -13.17 3.83
N LEU A 94 -1.76 -12.24 2.92
CA LEU A 94 -2.35 -12.23 1.59
C LEU A 94 -2.17 -13.56 0.85
N SER A 95 -0.95 -14.09 0.82
CA SER A 95 -0.63 -15.36 0.18
C SER A 95 -1.01 -16.61 0.99
N LYS A 96 -1.28 -16.48 2.30
CA LYS A 96 -1.53 -17.61 3.22
C LYS A 96 -3.01 -17.77 3.54
N ASP A 97 -3.69 -16.69 3.81
CA ASP A 97 -5.13 -16.61 4.12
C ASP A 97 -5.70 -15.29 3.58
N GLY A 98 -6.01 -15.27 2.29
CA GLY A 98 -6.60 -14.13 1.62
C GLY A 98 -7.91 -13.65 2.25
N LYS A 99 -8.72 -14.58 2.80
CA LYS A 99 -9.99 -14.21 3.47
C LYS A 99 -9.75 -13.46 4.77
N GLU A 100 -8.74 -13.84 5.52
CA GLU A 100 -8.36 -13.10 6.73
C GLU A 100 -7.72 -11.75 6.34
N ALA A 101 -6.83 -11.74 5.34
CA ALA A 101 -6.23 -10.52 4.81
C ALA A 101 -7.28 -9.49 4.40
N PHE A 102 -8.30 -9.89 3.64
CA PHE A 102 -9.41 -9.02 3.24
C PHE A 102 -10.12 -8.38 4.42
N LYS A 103 -10.38 -9.13 5.50
CA LYS A 103 -11.02 -8.58 6.71
C LYS A 103 -10.15 -7.51 7.39
N TRP A 104 -8.83 -7.69 7.36
CA TRP A 104 -7.90 -6.72 7.93
C TRP A 104 -7.77 -5.48 7.04
N TYR A 105 -7.72 -5.64 5.71
CA TYR A 105 -7.79 -4.50 4.78
C TYR A 105 -9.07 -3.69 5.00
N GLN A 106 -10.23 -4.34 5.16
CA GLN A 106 -11.49 -3.64 5.44
C GLN A 106 -11.43 -2.81 6.72
N LYS A 107 -10.80 -3.33 7.78
CA LYS A 107 -10.67 -2.60 9.06
C LYS A 107 -9.77 -1.38 8.90
N ALA A 108 -8.61 -1.52 8.26
CA ALA A 108 -7.69 -0.43 8.03
C ALA A 108 -8.28 0.64 7.08
N ALA A 109 -8.92 0.22 6.00
CA ALA A 109 -9.54 1.12 5.02
C ALA A 109 -10.67 1.96 5.61
N LYS A 110 -11.48 1.37 6.51
CA LYS A 110 -12.52 2.11 7.25
C LYS A 110 -11.96 3.20 8.16
N GLN A 111 -10.72 3.05 8.61
CA GLN A 111 -10.00 4.07 9.37
C GLN A 111 -9.31 5.11 8.47
N GLY A 112 -9.43 4.98 7.15
CA GLY A 112 -8.84 5.91 6.20
C GLY A 112 -7.42 5.55 5.73
N HIS A 113 -6.91 4.35 6.05
CA HIS A 113 -5.57 3.95 5.59
C HIS A 113 -5.53 3.81 4.07
N ALA A 114 -4.79 4.71 3.38
CA ALA A 114 -4.82 4.82 1.93
C ALA A 114 -4.37 3.52 1.21
N GLY A 115 -3.27 2.90 1.66
CA GLY A 115 -2.82 1.63 1.10
C GLY A 115 -3.87 0.52 1.23
N ALA A 116 -4.57 0.43 2.37
CA ALA A 116 -5.63 -0.58 2.54
C ALA A 116 -6.86 -0.29 1.67
N GLN A 117 -7.15 0.97 1.38
CA GLN A 117 -8.21 1.35 0.44
C GLN A 117 -7.84 0.95 -0.98
N ASP A 118 -6.60 1.17 -1.40
CA ASP A 118 -6.09 0.74 -2.71
C ASP A 118 -6.13 -0.80 -2.84
N SER A 119 -5.62 -1.52 -1.83
CA SER A 119 -5.70 -2.99 -1.79
C SER A 119 -7.15 -3.51 -1.83
N LEU A 120 -8.12 -2.83 -1.22
CA LEU A 120 -9.54 -3.17 -1.38
C LEU A 120 -10.05 -2.93 -2.80
N GLY A 121 -9.57 -1.89 -3.47
CA GLY A 121 -9.83 -1.67 -4.88
C GLY A 121 -9.42 -2.89 -5.70
N LEU A 122 -8.19 -3.36 -5.51
CA LEU A 122 -7.67 -4.58 -6.16
C LEU A 122 -8.49 -5.84 -5.83
N CYS A 123 -8.94 -5.98 -4.56
CA CYS A 123 -9.80 -7.10 -4.16
C CYS A 123 -11.15 -7.14 -4.88
N TYR A 124 -11.68 -6.01 -5.29
CA TYR A 124 -12.96 -5.90 -6.00
C TYR A 124 -12.80 -5.76 -7.52
N GLU A 125 -11.57 -5.59 -8.01
CA GLU A 125 -11.31 -5.43 -9.44
C GLU A 125 -11.68 -6.71 -10.20
N ASP A 126 -12.34 -6.56 -11.36
CA ASP A 126 -12.71 -7.67 -12.22
C ASP A 126 -11.53 -8.02 -13.14
N MET A 127 -11.21 -9.29 -13.27
CA MET A 127 -10.17 -9.78 -14.19
C MET A 127 -10.51 -9.49 -15.66
N ASP A 128 -11.79 -9.29 -15.98
CA ASP A 128 -12.25 -8.96 -17.34
C ASP A 128 -11.91 -7.53 -17.80
N MET A 129 -11.29 -6.69 -16.93
CA MET A 129 -10.79 -5.38 -17.35
C MET A 129 -9.71 -5.47 -18.45
N GLU A 130 -9.16 -6.65 -18.70
CA GLU A 130 -8.12 -6.88 -19.71
C GLU A 130 -8.64 -7.05 -21.14
N ALA A 131 -9.84 -7.56 -21.32
CA ALA A 131 -10.37 -7.86 -22.65
C ALA A 131 -10.56 -6.60 -23.56
N GLY A 132 -10.63 -5.42 -22.96
CA GLY A 132 -10.77 -4.15 -23.69
C GLY A 132 -9.44 -3.52 -24.15
N ALA A 133 -8.32 -3.91 -23.54
CA ALA A 133 -7.00 -3.30 -23.82
C ALA A 133 -6.16 -4.06 -24.85
N GLN A 134 -6.53 -5.28 -25.22
CA GLN A 134 -5.72 -6.18 -26.06
C GLN A 134 -5.65 -5.80 -27.55
N ASN A 135 -6.21 -4.70 -28.01
CA ASN A 135 -6.29 -4.38 -29.42
C ASN A 135 -5.26 -3.37 -29.96
N SER A 136 -4.13 -3.12 -29.29
CA SER A 136 -3.03 -2.38 -29.95
C SER A 136 -1.71 -2.55 -29.24
N LEU A 137 -0.76 -3.26 -29.87
CA LEU A 137 0.67 -3.27 -29.56
C LEU A 137 1.12 -4.01 -28.28
N SER A 138 0.76 -5.28 -28.14
CA SER A 138 1.10 -6.13 -26.98
C SER A 138 2.59 -6.50 -26.85
N PHE A 139 3.47 -6.10 -27.74
CA PHE A 139 4.84 -6.61 -27.81
C PHE A 139 5.90 -5.82 -27.01
N LEU A 140 5.54 -4.70 -26.38
CA LEU A 140 6.46 -3.88 -25.57
C LEU A 140 6.07 -3.81 -24.08
N TYR A 141 5.09 -4.62 -23.65
CA TYR A 141 4.42 -4.46 -22.35
C TYR A 141 4.69 -5.57 -21.33
N ASP A 142 5.47 -6.60 -21.68
CA ASP A 142 5.57 -7.85 -20.90
C ASP A 142 6.01 -7.68 -19.43
N GLU A 143 6.81 -6.67 -19.08
CA GLU A 143 7.28 -6.52 -17.70
C GLU A 143 6.24 -5.84 -16.79
N LEU A 144 5.56 -4.79 -17.26
CA LEU A 144 4.58 -4.05 -16.44
C LEU A 144 3.23 -4.78 -16.30
N GLU A 145 2.82 -5.51 -17.35
CA GLU A 145 1.62 -6.37 -17.29
C GLU A 145 1.87 -7.61 -16.42
N PHE A 146 3.07 -8.17 -16.44
CA PHE A 146 3.45 -9.31 -15.63
C PHE A 146 3.42 -9.01 -14.12
N GLU A 147 3.94 -7.85 -13.69
CA GLU A 147 3.84 -7.43 -12.28
C GLU A 147 2.38 -7.28 -11.84
N ARG A 148 1.53 -6.75 -12.71
CA ARG A 148 0.11 -6.54 -12.45
C ARG A 148 -0.71 -7.84 -12.45
N GLU A 149 -0.45 -8.78 -13.39
CA GLU A 149 -1.09 -10.09 -13.40
C GLU A 149 -0.82 -10.85 -12.09
N ILE A 150 0.42 -10.78 -11.58
CA ILE A 150 0.77 -11.35 -10.28
C ILE A 150 -0.01 -10.67 -9.16
N GLU A 151 -0.17 -9.35 -9.21
CA GLU A 151 -0.87 -8.58 -8.19
C GLU A 151 -2.38 -8.96 -8.15
N ILE A 152 -3.05 -8.98 -9.30
CA ILE A 152 -4.47 -9.38 -9.41
C ILE A 152 -4.67 -10.84 -9.02
N ASP A 153 -3.81 -11.75 -9.47
CA ASP A 153 -3.90 -13.18 -9.14
C ASP A 153 -3.75 -13.42 -7.62
N MET A 154 -2.93 -12.62 -6.97
CA MET A 154 -2.75 -12.64 -5.52
C MET A 154 -4.03 -12.27 -4.75
N TYR A 155 -4.85 -11.37 -5.30
CA TYR A 155 -6.12 -10.93 -4.70
C TYR A 155 -7.32 -11.82 -5.10
N SER A 156 -7.27 -12.54 -6.22
CA SER A 156 -8.36 -13.41 -6.71
C SER A 156 -8.74 -14.54 -5.75
N GLY A 157 -7.78 -15.03 -4.97
CA GLY A 157 -7.97 -16.10 -3.97
C GLY A 157 -8.79 -15.73 -2.73
N MET A 158 -9.17 -14.46 -2.56
CA MET A 158 -9.87 -13.98 -1.37
C MET A 158 -11.33 -14.39 -1.28
N GLY A 159 -11.93 -14.92 -2.36
CA GLY A 159 -13.34 -15.32 -2.41
C GLY A 159 -14.30 -14.12 -2.29
N VAL A 160 -13.89 -12.98 -2.79
CA VAL A 160 -14.69 -11.75 -2.90
C VAL A 160 -15.30 -11.73 -4.29
N GLU A 161 -16.60 -11.43 -4.39
CA GLU A 161 -17.23 -11.19 -5.67
C GLU A 161 -16.69 -9.89 -6.28
N THR A 162 -16.36 -9.93 -7.56
CA THR A 162 -15.91 -8.76 -8.32
C THR A 162 -16.98 -7.69 -8.37
N ASP A 163 -16.59 -6.44 -8.17
CA ASP A 163 -17.50 -5.29 -8.16
C ASP A 163 -16.72 -4.02 -8.56
N SER A 164 -16.68 -3.75 -9.85
CA SER A 164 -15.95 -2.61 -10.40
C SER A 164 -16.39 -1.25 -9.82
N ALA A 165 -17.65 -1.13 -9.39
CA ALA A 165 -18.13 0.11 -8.78
C ALA A 165 -17.52 0.30 -7.39
N LYS A 166 -17.44 -0.76 -6.59
CA LYS A 166 -16.73 -0.72 -5.31
C LYS A 166 -15.23 -0.52 -5.48
N ALA A 167 -14.62 -1.19 -6.48
CA ALA A 167 -13.21 -0.98 -6.79
C ALA A 167 -12.92 0.50 -7.06
N ALA A 168 -13.66 1.13 -7.98
CA ALA A 168 -13.50 2.54 -8.30
C ALA A 168 -13.77 3.48 -7.10
N GLU A 169 -14.71 3.13 -6.22
CA GLU A 169 -14.99 3.89 -5.00
C GLU A 169 -13.78 3.85 -4.04
N TRP A 170 -13.18 2.68 -3.82
CA TRP A 170 -12.03 2.54 -2.94
C TRP A 170 -10.78 3.19 -3.53
N TYR A 171 -10.50 3.03 -4.82
CA TYR A 171 -9.43 3.73 -5.50
C TYR A 171 -9.58 5.25 -5.37
N ARG A 172 -10.80 5.78 -5.52
CA ARG A 172 -11.05 7.22 -5.37
C ARG A 172 -10.68 7.72 -3.98
N LYS A 173 -11.09 7.00 -2.92
CA LYS A 173 -10.76 7.37 -1.54
C LYS A 173 -9.25 7.42 -1.30
N ALA A 174 -8.51 6.45 -1.80
CA ALA A 174 -7.05 6.42 -1.69
C ALA A 174 -6.37 7.49 -2.57
N ALA A 175 -6.86 7.67 -3.81
CA ALA A 175 -6.34 8.66 -4.77
C ALA A 175 -6.50 10.10 -4.28
N GLU A 176 -7.63 10.41 -3.62
CA GLU A 176 -7.89 11.72 -3.01
C GLU A 176 -6.96 12.01 -1.82
N GLN A 177 -6.41 10.99 -1.17
CA GLN A 177 -5.36 11.13 -0.17
C GLN A 177 -3.96 11.30 -0.77
N GLY A 178 -3.82 11.22 -2.09
CA GLY A 178 -2.57 11.45 -2.80
C GLY A 178 -1.77 10.16 -3.11
N LEU A 179 -2.30 8.96 -2.84
CA LEU A 179 -1.61 7.73 -3.15
C LEU A 179 -1.49 7.55 -4.68
N ASP A 180 -0.26 7.47 -5.18
CA ASP A 180 0.06 7.43 -6.61
C ASP A 180 -0.46 6.17 -7.32
N SER A 181 -0.34 4.99 -6.71
CA SER A 181 -0.92 3.75 -7.23
C SER A 181 -2.43 3.84 -7.39
N ALA A 182 -3.13 4.35 -6.38
CA ALA A 182 -4.58 4.53 -6.44
C ALA A 182 -5.02 5.57 -7.47
N GLN A 183 -4.24 6.64 -7.66
CA GLN A 183 -4.47 7.61 -8.73
C GLN A 183 -4.35 6.96 -10.11
N TYR A 184 -3.36 6.10 -10.29
CA TYR A 184 -3.18 5.32 -11.51
C TYR A 184 -4.37 4.37 -11.74
N HIS A 185 -4.77 3.58 -10.73
CA HIS A 185 -5.91 2.65 -10.82
C HIS A 185 -7.22 3.40 -11.13
N LEU A 186 -7.46 4.54 -10.48
CA LEU A 186 -8.63 5.37 -10.78
C LEU A 186 -8.59 5.95 -12.20
N GLY A 187 -7.41 6.33 -12.69
CA GLY A 187 -7.21 6.74 -14.09
C GLY A 187 -7.65 5.65 -15.06
N ARG A 188 -7.27 4.40 -14.79
CA ARG A 188 -7.69 3.22 -15.58
C ARG A 188 -9.19 2.98 -15.52
N CYS A 189 -9.81 3.13 -14.34
CA CYS A 189 -11.25 3.03 -14.20
C CYS A 189 -11.97 4.03 -15.14
N TYR A 190 -11.51 5.29 -15.20
CA TYR A 190 -12.07 6.29 -16.11
C TYR A 190 -11.76 6.02 -17.59
N GLU A 191 -10.58 5.49 -17.92
CA GLU A 191 -10.19 5.14 -19.29
C GLU A 191 -11.08 4.02 -19.86
N GLY A 192 -11.32 2.96 -19.08
CA GLY A 192 -12.14 1.80 -19.48
C GLY A 192 -13.65 2.01 -19.28
N GLY A 193 -14.02 2.85 -18.32
CA GLY A 193 -15.42 2.94 -17.85
C GLY A 193 -15.78 1.86 -16.83
N HIS A 194 -14.78 1.36 -16.08
CA HIS A 194 -14.96 0.29 -15.10
C HIS A 194 -15.45 0.87 -13.76
N GLY A 195 -16.67 0.54 -13.40
CA GLY A 195 -17.31 1.07 -12.19
C GLY A 195 -17.60 2.58 -12.18
N VAL A 196 -17.21 3.29 -13.22
CA VAL A 196 -17.46 4.72 -13.46
C VAL A 196 -17.82 4.95 -14.93
N THR A 197 -18.49 6.06 -15.24
CA THR A 197 -18.67 6.44 -16.63
C THR A 197 -17.32 6.77 -17.27
N LYS A 198 -17.04 6.19 -18.44
CA LYS A 198 -15.82 6.43 -19.21
C LYS A 198 -15.61 7.93 -19.45
N ASP A 199 -14.41 8.40 -19.09
CA ASP A 199 -14.04 9.83 -19.21
C ASP A 199 -12.52 9.94 -19.39
N LEU A 200 -12.07 10.05 -20.64
CA LEU A 200 -10.65 10.12 -20.97
C LEU A 200 -9.96 11.37 -20.43
N THR A 201 -10.70 12.47 -20.23
CA THR A 201 -10.14 13.68 -19.63
C THR A 201 -9.78 13.47 -18.17
N LYS A 202 -10.70 12.86 -17.40
CA LYS A 202 -10.42 12.49 -16.03
C LYS A 202 -9.34 11.43 -15.92
N ALA A 203 -9.31 10.45 -16.84
CA ALA A 203 -8.24 9.46 -16.89
C ALA A 203 -6.87 10.15 -17.00
N ALA A 204 -6.69 11.05 -17.98
CA ALA A 204 -5.44 11.79 -18.16
C ALA A 204 -5.09 12.69 -16.96
N GLU A 205 -6.09 13.28 -16.29
CA GLU A 205 -5.86 14.06 -15.07
C GLU A 205 -5.32 13.21 -13.91
N TRP A 206 -5.88 12.02 -13.70
CA TRP A 206 -5.44 11.12 -12.66
C TRP A 206 -4.07 10.50 -12.99
N TYR A 207 -3.83 10.10 -14.23
CA TYR A 207 -2.50 9.66 -14.66
C TYR A 207 -1.44 10.75 -14.46
N ARG A 208 -1.77 12.00 -14.74
CA ARG A 208 -0.83 13.11 -14.52
C ARG A 208 -0.44 13.24 -13.05
N LYS A 209 -1.42 13.19 -12.13
CA LYS A 209 -1.13 13.29 -10.70
C LYS A 209 -0.19 12.18 -10.23
N ALA A 210 -0.41 10.94 -10.67
CA ALA A 210 0.45 9.80 -10.35
C ALA A 210 1.84 9.92 -11.02
N ALA A 211 1.89 10.37 -12.28
CA ALA A 211 3.12 10.56 -13.04
C ALA A 211 4.03 11.64 -12.44
N GLU A 212 3.45 12.74 -11.96
CA GLU A 212 4.17 13.82 -11.27
C GLU A 212 4.78 13.35 -9.94
N GLN A 213 4.28 12.29 -9.33
CA GLN A 213 4.86 11.64 -8.15
C GLN A 213 5.97 10.63 -8.53
N GLY A 214 6.19 10.37 -9.82
CA GLY A 214 7.25 9.49 -10.31
C GLY A 214 6.80 8.06 -10.60
N LEU A 215 5.49 7.75 -10.56
CA LEU A 215 5.01 6.41 -10.89
C LEU A 215 5.18 6.13 -12.39
N GLY A 216 6.11 5.20 -12.74
CA GLY A 216 6.50 4.90 -14.12
C GLY A 216 5.33 4.44 -15.00
N SER A 217 4.44 3.57 -14.48
CA SER A 217 3.24 3.13 -15.19
C SER A 217 2.30 4.31 -15.55
N ALA A 218 2.17 5.28 -14.65
CA ALA A 218 1.37 6.48 -14.91
C ALA A 218 2.04 7.44 -15.90
N GLN A 219 3.37 7.59 -15.84
CA GLN A 219 4.14 8.37 -16.81
C GLN A 219 3.94 7.83 -18.22
N TYR A 220 4.05 6.52 -18.36
CA TYR A 220 3.82 5.85 -19.62
C TYR A 220 2.37 6.06 -20.15
N GLN A 221 1.34 5.87 -19.32
CA GLN A 221 -0.04 6.08 -19.74
C GLN A 221 -0.31 7.56 -20.10
N LEU A 222 0.30 8.50 -19.38
CA LEU A 222 0.18 9.92 -19.73
C LEU A 222 0.86 10.23 -21.07
N GLY A 223 2.03 9.63 -21.35
CA GLY A 223 2.68 9.70 -22.65
C GLY A 223 1.75 9.23 -23.77
N ARG A 224 1.10 8.07 -23.60
CA ARG A 224 0.08 7.56 -24.54
C ARG A 224 -1.10 8.50 -24.71
N CYS A 225 -1.57 9.13 -23.63
CA CYS A 225 -2.64 10.12 -23.71
C CYS A 225 -2.26 11.28 -24.63
N TYR A 226 -1.04 11.81 -24.51
CA TYR A 226 -0.54 12.88 -25.40
C TYR A 226 -0.29 12.39 -26.82
N GLU A 227 0.24 11.18 -27.02
CA GLU A 227 0.46 10.60 -28.34
C GLU A 227 -0.82 10.40 -29.13
N GLY A 228 -1.87 9.85 -28.49
CA GLY A 228 -3.18 9.59 -29.10
C GLY A 228 -4.13 10.78 -29.09
N GLY A 229 -3.93 11.79 -28.23
CA GLY A 229 -4.91 12.85 -27.96
C GLY A 229 -6.08 12.34 -27.12
N HIS A 230 -5.83 11.38 -26.23
CA HIS A 230 -6.86 10.75 -25.38
C HIS A 230 -7.06 11.59 -24.11
N GLY A 231 -8.14 12.35 -24.06
CA GLY A 231 -8.46 13.24 -22.94
C GLY A 231 -7.59 14.48 -22.80
N VAL A 232 -6.59 14.62 -23.66
CA VAL A 232 -5.71 15.78 -23.80
C VAL A 232 -5.52 16.13 -25.27
N THR A 233 -5.09 17.35 -25.58
CA THR A 233 -4.69 17.70 -26.95
C THR A 233 -3.46 16.89 -27.34
N LYS A 234 -3.49 16.27 -28.51
CA LYS A 234 -2.35 15.50 -29.06
C LYS A 234 -1.09 16.37 -29.11
N ASP A 235 0.01 15.85 -28.53
CA ASP A 235 1.29 16.55 -28.44
C ASP A 235 2.44 15.54 -28.34
N LEU A 236 3.11 15.25 -29.46
CA LEU A 236 4.18 14.27 -29.52
C LEU A 236 5.44 14.69 -28.74
N THR A 237 5.64 15.99 -28.54
CA THR A 237 6.76 16.49 -27.74
C THR A 237 6.53 16.14 -26.26
N LYS A 238 5.33 16.44 -25.75
CA LYS A 238 4.97 16.05 -24.39
C LYS A 238 4.92 14.54 -24.20
N ALA A 239 4.47 13.79 -25.21
CA ALA A 239 4.52 12.33 -25.13
C ALA A 239 5.95 11.84 -24.89
N ALA A 240 6.92 12.36 -25.66
CA ALA A 240 8.34 11.99 -25.50
C ALA A 240 8.98 12.45 -24.18
N GLU A 241 8.43 13.50 -23.54
CA GLU A 241 8.88 13.95 -22.20
C GLU A 241 8.44 13.01 -21.09
N TRP A 242 7.33 12.28 -21.29
CA TRP A 242 6.78 11.37 -20.30
C TRP A 242 7.22 9.92 -20.44
N TYR A 243 7.70 9.49 -21.60
CA TYR A 243 8.29 8.15 -21.83
C TYR A 243 9.74 8.07 -21.30
#